data_4d3f9f4d7a137ce624531c4758542e34
#
_entry.id   4d3f9f4d7a137ce624531c4758542e34
#
_cell.length_a   1.000
_cell.length_b   1.000
_cell.length_c   1.000
_cell.angle_alpha   90.00
_cell.angle_beta   90.00
_cell.angle_gamma   90.00
#
_symmetry.space_group_name_H-M   'P 1'
#
loop_
_entity.id
_entity.type
_entity.pdbx_description
1 polymer ?
#
loop_
_entity_poly.entity_id
_entity_poly.type
_entity_poly.pdbx_seq_one_letter_code
_entity_poly.pdbx_strand_id
1 'polypeptide(L)'
;RTKAIVVVHYAGFPANLNSLRFLADKYGIVLIEDCAHALGATYNGKNIGTFGDYAIFSFQAIKHMTTVDGGVLTMRDLTKAKKAKRLRWFGMPKGVPRTKLDVSHIGFKYNMNNVSAVIGLSQLENIHQLIKKHIENGIFFDNEIANISGFEITKIDVYSKPSYWIYTLLT
;
A
#
# COMPACT_ATOMS: atom_id res chain seq x y z
N ARG A 1 15.50 -4.17 21.15
CA ARG A 1 14.26 -3.48 21.59
C ARG A 1 13.31 -3.24 20.42
N THR A 2 13.83 -3.19 19.17
CA THR A 2 13.01 -3.03 17.94
C THR A 2 12.09 -4.24 17.77
N LYS A 3 10.81 -3.99 17.45
CA LYS A 3 9.78 -5.03 17.26
C LYS A 3 9.28 -5.11 15.82
N ALA A 4 9.40 -4.02 15.08
CA ALA A 4 8.97 -3.96 13.70
C ALA A 4 9.80 -2.95 12.91
N ILE A 5 9.85 -3.14 11.60
CA ILE A 5 10.29 -2.16 10.60
C ILE A 5 9.03 -1.71 9.86
N VAL A 6 8.79 -0.42 9.78
CA VAL A 6 7.79 0.15 8.88
C VAL A 6 8.53 0.85 7.76
N VAL A 7 8.29 0.45 6.53
CA VAL A 7 8.88 1.05 5.34
C VAL A 7 7.80 1.74 4.52
N VAL A 8 8.04 2.97 4.12
CA VAL A 8 7.15 3.73 3.24
C VAL A 8 7.70 3.69 1.82
N HIS A 9 6.89 3.28 0.86
CA HIS A 9 7.19 3.37 -0.57
C HIS A 9 6.78 4.77 -1.08
N TYR A 10 7.59 5.76 -0.68
CA TYR A 10 7.25 7.16 -0.89
C TYR A 10 7.12 7.52 -2.37
N ALA A 11 6.16 8.40 -2.69
CA ALA A 11 5.88 8.91 -4.05
C ALA A 11 5.62 7.83 -5.12
N GLY A 12 5.48 6.57 -4.72
CA GLY A 12 5.32 5.45 -5.65
C GLY A 12 6.62 4.69 -5.94
N PHE A 13 7.72 5.03 -5.26
CA PHE A 13 9.03 4.40 -5.44
C PHE A 13 9.24 3.31 -4.39
N PRO A 14 9.40 2.03 -4.81
CA PRO A 14 9.70 0.95 -3.87
C PRO A 14 11.03 1.16 -3.16
N ALA A 15 11.04 0.96 -1.84
CA ALA A 15 12.28 0.87 -1.07
C ALA A 15 13.01 -0.45 -1.35
N ASN A 16 14.27 -0.58 -0.91
CA ASN A 16 15.05 -1.82 -1.06
C ASN A 16 14.49 -2.94 -0.16
N LEU A 17 13.53 -3.66 -0.69
CA LEU A 17 12.80 -4.71 0.04
C LEU A 17 13.62 -5.95 0.31
N ASN A 18 14.63 -6.26 -0.54
CA ASN A 18 15.54 -7.38 -0.29
C ASN A 18 16.31 -7.18 1.01
N SER A 19 16.92 -6.02 1.19
CA SER A 19 17.68 -5.70 2.40
C SER A 19 16.80 -5.64 3.64
N LEU A 20 15.61 -5.04 3.53
CA LEU A 20 14.67 -4.92 4.64
C LEU A 20 14.10 -6.26 5.07
N ARG A 21 13.74 -7.13 4.12
CA ARG A 21 13.27 -8.48 4.42
C ARG A 21 14.37 -9.31 5.07
N PHE A 22 15.60 -9.26 4.53
CA PHE A 22 16.74 -9.93 5.12
C PHE A 22 16.97 -9.51 6.58
N LEU A 23 16.92 -8.21 6.88
CA LEU A 23 17.06 -7.71 8.25
C LEU A 23 15.93 -8.18 9.15
N ALA A 24 14.69 -8.11 8.67
CA ALA A 24 13.53 -8.54 9.43
C ALA A 24 13.62 -10.03 9.80
N ASP A 25 13.98 -10.87 8.84
CA ASP A 25 14.16 -12.32 9.04
C ASP A 25 15.33 -12.59 9.99
N LYS A 26 16.47 -11.93 9.80
CA LYS A 26 17.68 -12.10 10.64
C LYS A 26 17.40 -11.82 12.13
N TYR A 27 16.58 -10.82 12.42
CA TYR A 27 16.30 -10.42 13.80
C TYR A 27 14.93 -10.87 14.32
N GLY A 28 14.18 -11.64 13.54
CA GLY A 28 12.85 -12.14 13.93
C GLY A 28 11.86 -11.01 14.22
N ILE A 29 11.92 -9.91 13.47
CA ILE A 29 11.05 -8.74 13.64
C ILE A 29 10.09 -8.58 12.47
N VAL A 30 8.97 -7.91 12.71
CA VAL A 30 7.90 -7.73 11.73
C VAL A 30 8.31 -6.69 10.69
N LEU A 31 8.06 -6.96 9.40
CA LEU A 31 8.16 -5.98 8.32
C LEU A 31 6.75 -5.53 7.90
N ILE A 32 6.52 -4.23 7.91
CA ILE A 32 5.26 -3.60 7.50
C ILE A 32 5.55 -2.69 6.32
N GLU A 33 4.87 -2.93 5.20
CA GLU A 33 4.95 -2.08 4.02
C GLU A 33 3.84 -1.02 4.05
N ASP A 34 4.20 0.26 4.08
CA ASP A 34 3.28 1.35 3.79
C ASP A 34 3.28 1.64 2.29
N CYS A 35 2.28 1.07 1.62
CA CYS A 35 2.07 1.19 0.18
C CYS A 35 1.06 2.30 -0.18
N ALA A 36 0.78 3.23 0.74
CA ALA A 36 -0.25 4.27 0.53
C ALA A 36 0.00 5.15 -0.70
N HIS A 37 1.23 5.22 -1.21
CA HIS A 37 1.64 5.99 -2.38
C HIS A 37 1.97 5.12 -3.60
N ALA A 38 1.93 3.80 -3.49
CA ALA A 38 2.62 2.96 -4.45
C ALA A 38 1.76 1.81 -5.00
N LEU A 39 0.44 2.03 -5.10
CA LEU A 39 -0.45 1.08 -5.78
C LEU A 39 0.07 0.83 -7.21
N GLY A 40 0.27 -0.45 -7.56
CA GLY A 40 0.75 -0.86 -8.88
C GLY A 40 2.27 -0.83 -9.07
N ALA A 41 3.04 -0.33 -8.10
CA ALA A 41 4.49 -0.45 -8.14
C ALA A 41 4.93 -1.91 -7.93
N THR A 42 6.10 -2.27 -8.50
CA THR A 42 6.66 -3.61 -8.33
C THR A 42 8.12 -3.56 -7.92
N TYR A 43 8.56 -4.60 -7.22
CA TYR A 43 9.94 -4.83 -6.84
C TYR A 43 10.31 -6.28 -7.17
N ASN A 44 11.43 -6.51 -7.86
CA ASN A 44 11.83 -7.86 -8.32
C ASN A 44 10.70 -8.59 -9.09
N GLY A 45 9.93 -7.86 -9.91
CA GLY A 45 8.82 -8.40 -10.70
C GLY A 45 7.57 -8.79 -9.88
N LYS A 46 7.54 -8.55 -8.57
CA LYS A 46 6.39 -8.81 -7.69
C LYS A 46 5.77 -7.49 -7.23
N ASN A 47 4.45 -7.47 -7.07
CA ASN A 47 3.76 -6.31 -6.53
C ASN A 47 4.27 -6.00 -5.11
N ILE A 48 4.49 -4.71 -4.82
CA ILE A 48 4.72 -4.28 -3.42
C ILE A 48 3.52 -4.64 -2.56
N GLY A 49 3.71 -4.70 -1.24
CA GLY A 49 2.68 -5.21 -0.32
C GLY A 49 2.68 -6.74 -0.22
N THR A 50 3.62 -7.43 -0.88
CA THR A 50 3.79 -8.88 -0.82
C THR A 50 5.09 -9.33 -0.16
N PHE A 51 5.96 -8.41 0.22
CA PHE A 51 7.24 -8.68 0.87
C PHE A 51 7.16 -8.61 2.38
N GLY A 52 6.34 -7.70 2.92
CA GLY A 52 6.11 -7.55 4.35
C GLY A 52 5.23 -8.64 4.96
N ASP A 53 5.20 -8.71 6.28
CA ASP A 53 4.23 -9.51 7.03
C ASP A 53 2.84 -8.88 6.97
N TYR A 54 2.82 -7.55 6.86
CA TYR A 54 1.64 -6.71 6.65
C TYR A 54 1.92 -5.67 5.59
N ALA A 55 0.88 -5.24 4.88
CA ALA A 55 0.94 -4.05 4.04
C ALA A 55 -0.36 -3.26 4.11
N ILE A 56 -0.24 -1.94 3.99
CA ILE A 56 -1.37 -1.01 3.97
C ILE A 56 -1.39 -0.26 2.65
N PHE A 57 -2.60 -0.05 2.13
CA PHE A 57 -2.86 0.77 0.95
C PHE A 57 -3.90 1.83 1.32
N SER A 58 -3.75 3.03 0.78
CA SER A 58 -4.68 4.13 0.96
C SER A 58 -5.58 4.29 -0.26
N PHE A 59 -6.85 4.54 -0.01
CA PHE A 59 -7.86 4.93 -1.01
C PHE A 59 -8.45 6.30 -0.71
N GLN A 60 -7.64 7.15 -0.08
CA GLN A 60 -7.99 8.55 0.15
C GLN A 60 -8.11 9.28 -1.20
N ALA A 61 -8.85 10.41 -1.23
CA ALA A 61 -9.28 11.11 -2.45
C ALA A 61 -8.19 11.38 -3.50
N ILE A 62 -6.94 11.61 -3.08
CA ILE A 62 -5.82 11.97 -3.98
C ILE A 62 -5.00 10.77 -4.45
N LYS A 63 -5.34 9.53 -4.08
CA LYS A 63 -4.58 8.33 -4.46
C LYS A 63 -4.92 7.87 -5.89
N HIS A 64 -4.08 7.01 -6.47
CA HIS A 64 -4.34 6.42 -7.78
C HIS A 64 -5.73 5.80 -7.89
N MET A 65 -6.21 5.18 -6.83
CA MET A 65 -7.56 4.69 -6.67
C MET A 65 -8.16 5.33 -5.44
N THR A 66 -9.40 5.82 -5.54
CA THR A 66 -10.06 6.44 -4.41
C THR A 66 -11.38 5.76 -4.05
N THR A 67 -11.70 5.77 -2.76
CA THR A 67 -13.03 5.48 -2.23
C THR A 67 -13.54 6.68 -1.41
N VAL A 68 -13.08 7.89 -1.75
CA VAL A 68 -13.16 9.16 -1.02
C VAL A 68 -12.23 9.10 0.21
N ASP A 69 -12.52 8.22 1.14
CA ASP A 69 -11.66 7.78 2.23
C ASP A 69 -11.71 6.26 2.33
N GLY A 70 -10.61 5.67 2.74
CA GLY A 70 -10.54 4.23 2.92
C GLY A 70 -9.13 3.69 2.75
N GLY A 71 -9.03 2.38 2.88
CA GLY A 71 -7.77 1.66 2.72
C GLY A 71 -7.96 0.17 2.86
N VAL A 72 -6.89 -0.55 2.58
CA VAL A 72 -6.80 -2.00 2.73
C VAL A 72 -5.58 -2.36 3.56
N LEU A 73 -5.78 -3.27 4.50
CA LEU A 73 -4.71 -3.98 5.19
C LEU A 73 -4.61 -5.39 4.60
N THR A 74 -3.46 -5.74 4.08
CA THR A 74 -3.13 -7.10 3.64
C THR A 74 -2.17 -7.76 4.62
N MET A 75 -2.18 -9.09 4.68
CA MET A 75 -1.30 -9.85 5.55
C MET A 75 -1.16 -11.29 5.06
N ARG A 76 -0.02 -11.92 5.36
CA ARG A 76 0.25 -13.30 4.97
C ARG A 76 -0.48 -14.33 5.83
N ASP A 77 -0.67 -14.01 7.11
CA ASP A 77 -1.26 -14.92 8.09
C ASP A 77 -2.79 -14.81 8.11
N LEU A 78 -3.47 -15.85 7.65
CA LEU A 78 -4.92 -15.91 7.59
C LEU A 78 -5.59 -15.90 8.97
N THR A 79 -4.93 -16.36 10.02
CA THR A 79 -5.48 -16.32 11.38
C THR A 79 -5.52 -14.89 11.89
N LYS A 80 -4.47 -14.13 11.62
CA LYS A 80 -4.40 -12.69 11.90
C LYS A 80 -5.42 -11.90 11.08
N ALA A 81 -5.68 -12.32 9.82
CA ALA A 81 -6.72 -11.70 8.99
C ALA A 81 -8.12 -11.84 9.60
N LYS A 82 -8.45 -12.99 10.19
CA LYS A 82 -9.73 -13.19 10.93
C LYS A 82 -9.82 -12.24 12.12
N LYS A 83 -8.74 -12.09 12.89
CA LYS A 83 -8.68 -11.14 14.01
C LYS A 83 -8.84 -9.70 13.54
N ALA A 84 -8.12 -9.29 12.47
CA ALA A 84 -8.23 -7.95 11.90
C ALA A 84 -9.65 -7.63 11.42
N LYS A 85 -10.35 -8.58 10.80
CA LYS A 85 -11.77 -8.44 10.41
C LYS A 85 -12.70 -8.20 11.61
N ARG A 86 -12.43 -8.80 12.76
CA ARG A 86 -13.19 -8.52 14.00
C ARG A 86 -12.82 -7.13 14.55
N LEU A 87 -11.55 -6.82 14.65
CA LEU A 87 -11.08 -5.54 15.18
C LEU A 87 -11.65 -4.33 14.41
N ARG A 88 -11.73 -4.40 13.08
CA ARG A 88 -12.29 -3.32 12.25
C ARG A 88 -13.80 -3.12 12.40
N TRP A 89 -14.51 -4.05 13.07
CA TRP A 89 -15.94 -4.01 13.30
C TRP A 89 -16.25 -4.28 14.76
N PHE A 90 -15.89 -3.36 15.66
CA PHE A 90 -16.20 -3.37 17.10
C PHE A 90 -15.81 -4.67 17.83
N GLY A 91 -14.82 -5.42 17.37
CA GLY A 91 -14.43 -6.73 17.94
C GLY A 91 -15.38 -7.89 17.55
N MET A 92 -16.39 -7.62 16.72
CA MET A 92 -17.44 -8.57 16.35
C MET A 92 -17.21 -9.21 14.98
N PRO A 93 -17.63 -10.44 14.75
CA PRO A 93 -17.74 -11.00 13.41
C PRO A 93 -18.93 -10.35 12.68
N LYS A 94 -18.69 -9.88 11.44
CA LYS A 94 -19.76 -9.30 10.60
C LYS A 94 -20.65 -10.42 10.05
N GLY A 95 -21.99 -10.20 10.00
CA GLY A 95 -22.95 -11.16 9.45
C GLY A 95 -23.47 -12.19 10.44
N VAL A 96 -23.05 -12.14 11.71
CA VAL A 96 -23.61 -13.00 12.78
C VAL A 96 -24.78 -12.28 13.45
N PRO A 97 -25.92 -12.98 13.70
CA PRO A 97 -27.04 -12.41 14.42
C PRO A 97 -26.62 -11.89 15.80
N ARG A 98 -27.18 -10.75 16.23
CA ARG A 98 -26.83 -10.10 17.50
C ARG A 98 -26.98 -11.01 18.71
N THR A 99 -27.94 -11.92 18.68
CA THR A 99 -28.21 -12.91 19.74
C THR A 99 -27.13 -13.99 19.88
N LYS A 100 -26.28 -14.13 18.85
CA LYS A 100 -25.15 -15.09 18.81
C LYS A 100 -23.78 -14.42 18.79
N LEU A 101 -23.73 -13.09 19.04
CA LEU A 101 -22.49 -12.35 19.03
C LEU A 101 -21.67 -12.63 20.28
N ASP A 102 -20.41 -12.98 20.06
CA ASP A 102 -19.37 -12.97 21.09
C ASP A 102 -18.41 -11.81 20.82
N VAL A 103 -18.30 -10.89 21.79
CA VAL A 103 -17.38 -9.76 21.76
C VAL A 103 -16.21 -10.07 22.66
N SER A 104 -15.26 -10.84 22.15
CA SER A 104 -14.08 -11.28 22.89
C SER A 104 -12.92 -10.24 22.89
N HIS A 105 -13.02 -9.17 22.09
CA HIS A 105 -11.96 -8.17 21.94
C HIS A 105 -12.55 -6.79 21.73
N ILE A 106 -11.89 -5.77 22.26
CA ILE A 106 -12.16 -4.36 21.91
C ILE A 106 -11.84 -4.17 20.42
N GLY A 107 -12.71 -3.50 19.68
CA GLY A 107 -12.52 -3.19 18.27
C GLY A 107 -13.00 -1.79 17.93
N PHE A 108 -12.84 -1.42 16.65
CA PHE A 108 -13.07 -0.06 16.15
C PHE A 108 -14.04 -0.07 14.97
N LYS A 109 -14.58 1.09 14.62
CA LYS A 109 -15.40 1.29 13.42
C LYS A 109 -14.51 1.65 12.22
N TYR A 110 -13.74 0.69 11.71
CA TYR A 110 -12.82 0.88 10.57
C TYR A 110 -13.26 0.18 9.29
N ASN A 111 -14.42 -0.44 9.28
CA ASN A 111 -14.94 -1.06 8.06
C ASN A 111 -15.36 -0.01 7.04
N MET A 112 -15.00 -0.24 5.80
CA MET A 112 -15.50 0.53 4.67
C MET A 112 -17.03 0.42 4.57
N ASN A 113 -17.71 1.53 4.30
CA ASN A 113 -19.15 1.55 4.04
C ASN A 113 -19.46 1.14 2.59
N ASN A 114 -20.73 0.86 2.30
CA ASN A 114 -21.12 0.37 0.97
C ASN A 114 -20.97 1.43 -0.13
N VAL A 115 -21.17 2.71 0.20
CA VAL A 115 -20.99 3.80 -0.78
C VAL A 115 -19.54 3.88 -1.26
N SER A 116 -18.60 3.93 -0.30
CA SER A 116 -17.17 3.89 -0.60
C SER A 116 -16.77 2.61 -1.36
N ALA A 117 -17.36 1.46 -1.01
CA ALA A 117 -17.08 0.21 -1.70
C ALA A 117 -17.54 0.23 -3.16
N VAL A 118 -18.70 0.81 -3.47
CA VAL A 118 -19.21 0.95 -4.85
C VAL A 118 -18.31 1.86 -5.66
N ILE A 119 -17.89 3.00 -5.10
CA ILE A 119 -16.92 3.91 -5.76
C ILE A 119 -15.63 3.15 -6.07
N GLY A 120 -15.10 2.39 -5.12
CA GLY A 120 -13.89 1.60 -5.33
C GLY A 120 -14.05 0.54 -6.42
N LEU A 121 -15.19 -0.17 -6.47
CA LEU A 121 -15.46 -1.17 -7.49
C LEU A 121 -15.49 -0.56 -8.89
N SER A 122 -16.11 0.62 -9.06
CA SER A 122 -16.13 1.29 -10.35
C SER A 122 -14.73 1.75 -10.82
N GLN A 123 -13.85 2.08 -9.89
CA GLN A 123 -12.47 2.47 -10.22
C GLN A 123 -11.57 1.29 -10.60
N LEU A 124 -11.84 0.10 -10.06
CA LEU A 124 -11.07 -1.10 -10.37
C LEU A 124 -11.08 -1.44 -11.86
N GLU A 125 -12.14 -1.11 -12.58
CA GLU A 125 -12.25 -1.38 -14.03
C GLU A 125 -11.17 -0.68 -14.85
N ASN A 126 -10.73 0.52 -14.40
CA ASN A 126 -9.82 1.37 -15.15
C ASN A 126 -8.46 1.58 -14.44
N ILE A 127 -8.24 1.02 -13.26
CA ILE A 127 -7.07 1.32 -12.44
C ILE A 127 -5.74 1.00 -13.13
N HIS A 128 -5.68 -0.09 -13.89
CA HIS A 128 -4.46 -0.46 -14.61
C HIS A 128 -4.08 0.56 -15.68
N GLN A 129 -5.06 1.10 -16.40
CA GLN A 129 -4.84 2.13 -17.42
C GLN A 129 -4.39 3.45 -16.77
N LEU A 130 -5.00 3.81 -15.62
CA LEU A 130 -4.62 5.00 -14.88
C LEU A 130 -3.17 4.93 -14.37
N ILE A 131 -2.80 3.82 -13.73
CA ILE A 131 -1.42 3.60 -13.25
C ILE A 131 -0.44 3.63 -14.42
N LYS A 132 -0.78 2.99 -15.55
CA LYS A 132 0.06 3.02 -16.75
C LYS A 132 0.34 4.46 -17.21
N LYS A 133 -0.69 5.33 -17.24
CA LYS A 133 -0.52 6.75 -17.60
C LYS A 133 0.38 7.51 -16.61
N HIS A 134 0.25 7.24 -15.30
CA HIS A 134 1.16 7.83 -14.32
C HIS A 134 2.62 7.43 -14.58
N ILE A 135 2.85 6.16 -14.88
CA ILE A 135 4.19 5.64 -15.21
C ILE A 135 4.72 6.28 -16.49
N GLU A 136 3.91 6.34 -17.55
CA GLU A 136 4.28 6.97 -18.82
C GLU A 136 4.64 8.44 -18.64
N ASN A 137 3.84 9.19 -17.87
CA ASN A 137 4.13 10.59 -17.55
C ASN A 137 5.42 10.74 -16.72
N GLY A 138 5.64 9.86 -15.73
CA GLY A 138 6.86 9.90 -14.93
C GLY A 138 8.11 9.65 -15.78
N ILE A 139 8.08 8.65 -16.64
CA ILE A 139 9.18 8.35 -17.57
C ILE A 139 9.41 9.50 -18.55
N PHE A 140 8.33 10.11 -19.04
CA PHE A 140 8.42 11.30 -19.90
C PHE A 140 9.17 12.44 -19.20
N PHE A 141 8.78 12.77 -17.96
CA PHE A 141 9.46 13.79 -17.18
C PHE A 141 10.93 13.43 -16.89
N ASP A 142 11.21 12.16 -16.55
CA ASP A 142 12.59 11.70 -16.34
C ASP A 142 13.45 11.99 -17.58
N ASN A 143 12.98 11.70 -18.79
CA ASN A 143 13.69 11.89 -20.03
C ASN A 143 13.91 13.39 -20.36
N GLU A 144 12.88 14.23 -20.14
CA GLU A 144 12.95 15.66 -20.44
C GLU A 144 13.88 16.40 -19.45
N ILE A 145 13.87 16.01 -18.19
CA ILE A 145 14.57 16.73 -17.11
C ILE A 145 16.01 16.22 -16.90
N ALA A 146 16.30 14.97 -17.26
CA ALA A 146 17.61 14.34 -16.99
C ALA A 146 18.83 15.14 -17.47
N ASN A 147 18.67 16.02 -18.49
CA ASN A 147 19.72 16.83 -19.06
C ASN A 147 19.65 18.31 -18.66
N ILE A 148 18.72 18.70 -17.78
CA ILE A 148 18.57 20.09 -17.34
C ILE A 148 19.48 20.30 -16.13
N SER A 149 20.44 21.25 -16.27
CA SER A 149 21.37 21.59 -15.18
C SER A 149 20.63 22.11 -13.94
N GLY A 150 21.04 21.67 -12.76
CA GLY A 150 20.46 22.07 -11.49
C GLY A 150 19.29 21.20 -11.01
N PHE A 151 18.94 20.15 -11.76
CA PHE A 151 17.92 19.18 -11.33
C PHE A 151 18.48 17.76 -11.34
N GLU A 152 18.09 16.99 -10.34
CA GLU A 152 18.33 15.55 -10.32
C GLU A 152 16.99 14.79 -10.24
N ILE A 153 16.84 13.79 -11.10
CA ILE A 153 15.70 12.87 -11.05
C ILE A 153 15.89 11.85 -9.91
N THR A 154 14.80 11.31 -9.41
CA THR A 154 14.83 10.25 -8.40
C THR A 154 15.55 9.01 -8.94
N LYS A 155 16.60 8.56 -8.26
CA LYS A 155 17.31 7.32 -8.62
C LYS A 155 16.43 6.11 -8.36
N ILE A 156 16.23 5.30 -9.39
CA ILE A 156 15.43 4.08 -9.33
C ILE A 156 16.37 2.88 -9.13
N ASP A 157 16.11 2.08 -8.10
CA ASP A 157 16.77 0.78 -7.90
C ASP A 157 16.46 -0.14 -9.10
N VAL A 158 17.46 -0.88 -9.57
CA VAL A 158 17.33 -1.77 -10.75
C VAL A 158 16.25 -2.84 -10.62
N TYR A 159 15.87 -3.17 -9.39
CA TYR A 159 14.79 -4.11 -9.10
C TYR A 159 13.41 -3.46 -9.01
N SER A 160 13.34 -2.12 -9.02
CA SER A 160 12.12 -1.35 -8.79
C SER A 160 11.47 -0.90 -10.10
N LYS A 161 10.13 -0.96 -10.13
CA LYS A 161 9.30 -0.28 -11.12
C LYS A 161 8.31 0.61 -10.36
N PRO A 162 8.57 1.92 -10.26
CA PRO A 162 7.71 2.84 -9.53
C PRO A 162 6.38 3.06 -10.24
N SER A 163 5.36 3.45 -9.48
CA SER A 163 4.04 3.82 -10.01
C SER A 163 3.82 5.33 -10.13
N TYR A 164 4.81 6.15 -9.75
CA TYR A 164 4.82 7.61 -9.88
C TYR A 164 3.52 8.28 -9.38
N TRP A 165 3.17 8.06 -8.11
CA TRP A 165 2.01 8.72 -7.51
C TRP A 165 2.16 10.25 -7.52
N ILE A 166 3.34 10.74 -7.21
CA ILE A 166 3.77 12.11 -7.45
C ILE A 166 5.15 12.09 -8.10
N TYR A 167 5.45 13.12 -8.88
CA TYR A 167 6.76 13.32 -9.45
C TYR A 167 7.62 14.16 -8.50
N THR A 168 8.86 13.75 -8.26
CA THR A 168 9.78 14.41 -7.32
C THR A 168 11.08 14.74 -8.00
N LEU A 169 11.62 15.94 -7.71
CA LEU A 169 12.90 16.43 -8.20
C LEU A 169 13.75 16.87 -7.02
N LEU A 170 15.05 16.71 -7.15
CA LEU A 170 16.05 17.34 -6.30
C LEU A 170 16.63 18.56 -7.02
N THR A 171 16.84 19.66 -6.27
CA THR A 171 17.37 20.94 -6.78
C THR A 171 18.56 21.38 -5.95
#